data_856fa11b20c2baf968ecd6b9c6ade78a
#
_entry.id   856fa11b20c2baf968ecd6b9c6ade78a
#
_cell.length_a   1.000
_cell.length_b   1.000
_cell.length_c   1.000
_cell.angle_alpha   90.00
_cell.angle_beta   90.00
_cell.angle_gamma   90.00
#
_symmetry.space_group_name_H-M   'P 1'
#
loop_
_entity.id
_entity.type
_entity.pdbx_description
1 polymer ?
#
loop_
_entity_poly.entity_id
_entity_poly.type
_entity_poly.pdbx_seq_one_letter_code
_entity_poly.pdbx_strand_id
1 'polypeptide(L)'
;MEYRTLGRTGLKVSLIGLGTMTWGNQNTESDGHAQMDYAITQGINFFDTAEMYAVPPSAKTYGTTETIIGTWFKASKNRDKIILASKIAGPGLSWVRGGKARIDRENILKAIEDSLKRLQTDYIDLYQLHWPNREDYHFGNYWKYSPDFDTAAVEENFLEVLQTLNDLVKSGKIRHVGLSNETAWGTLQYLRLAEKHNLPRMQSIQNEYSLICRRFDHDLAEVAMHEECGLLAWSPLSRGILSGKYLDGARPPGARLSLETRHEHRDGVKTNDAVKSYMGVAKKHGLDVCQMALAFVNQKPFVTSTLIGATTMEQLKTNIDSIKLKLSNDVLADIESVRRLNPVPY
;
A
#
# COMPACT_ATOMS: atom_id res chain seq x y z
N MET A 1 -3.88 9.31 -17.98
CA MET A 1 -3.80 8.27 -16.91
C MET A 1 -4.08 6.92 -17.53
N GLU A 2 -3.30 5.89 -17.21
CA GLU A 2 -3.59 4.49 -17.57
C GLU A 2 -4.44 3.86 -16.47
N TYR A 3 -5.32 2.91 -16.87
CA TYR A 3 -6.19 2.19 -15.92
C TYR A 3 -6.00 0.68 -16.08
N ARG A 4 -5.99 -0.04 -14.95
CA ARG A 4 -5.91 -1.50 -14.90
C ARG A 4 -7.09 -2.08 -14.16
N THR A 5 -7.45 -3.33 -14.46
CA THR A 5 -8.56 -3.99 -13.77
C THR A 5 -8.12 -4.44 -12.38
N LEU A 6 -8.92 -4.16 -11.38
CA LEU A 6 -8.73 -4.64 -10.01
C LEU A 6 -9.22 -6.09 -9.92
N GLY A 7 -8.30 -7.04 -9.95
CA GLY A 7 -8.64 -8.45 -9.90
C GLY A 7 -9.71 -8.84 -10.91
N ARG A 8 -10.70 -9.63 -10.47
CA ARG A 8 -11.85 -10.08 -11.28
C ARG A 8 -13.11 -9.24 -11.07
N THR A 9 -12.96 -7.99 -10.55
CA THR A 9 -14.11 -7.14 -10.19
C THR A 9 -14.75 -6.40 -11.36
N GLY A 10 -14.03 -6.24 -12.47
CA GLY A 10 -14.38 -5.35 -13.56
C GLY A 10 -14.08 -3.86 -13.30
N LEU A 11 -13.75 -3.46 -12.05
CA LEU A 11 -13.41 -2.08 -11.72
C LEU A 11 -12.08 -1.68 -12.37
N LYS A 12 -12.05 -0.52 -12.99
CA LYS A 12 -10.85 0.09 -13.59
C LYS A 12 -10.26 1.10 -12.62
N VAL A 13 -9.14 0.76 -12.00
CA VAL A 13 -8.38 1.67 -11.11
C VAL A 13 -7.23 2.34 -11.87
N SER A 14 -6.95 3.59 -11.54
CA SER A 14 -5.80 4.31 -12.11
C SER A 14 -4.50 3.63 -11.71
N LEU A 15 -3.54 3.56 -12.65
CA LEU A 15 -2.22 2.94 -12.43
C LEU A 15 -1.42 3.67 -11.35
N ILE A 16 -1.65 4.98 -11.18
CA ILE A 16 -1.22 5.74 -10.00
C ILE A 16 -2.40 5.84 -9.05
N GLY A 17 -2.25 5.32 -7.83
CA GLY A 17 -3.22 5.45 -6.74
C GLY A 17 -2.76 6.47 -5.70
N LEU A 18 -3.70 7.20 -5.10
CA LEU A 18 -3.41 8.18 -4.07
C LEU A 18 -3.37 7.54 -2.69
N GLY A 19 -2.16 7.38 -2.13
CA GLY A 19 -1.95 6.99 -0.75
C GLY A 19 -2.07 8.20 0.18
N THR A 20 -2.74 8.03 1.32
CA THR A 20 -3.24 9.14 2.14
C THR A 20 -2.63 9.21 3.54
N MET A 21 -1.72 8.32 3.90
CA MET A 21 -1.28 8.07 5.27
C MET A 21 -0.57 9.22 5.99
N THR A 22 -0.24 10.32 5.30
CA THR A 22 0.40 11.50 5.89
C THR A 22 -0.59 12.53 6.41
N TRP A 23 -1.87 12.44 6.02
CA TRP A 23 -2.89 13.41 6.35
C TRP A 23 -3.40 13.22 7.79
N GLY A 24 -3.34 14.30 8.56
CA GLY A 24 -3.62 14.31 9.99
C GLY A 24 -2.36 14.17 10.85
N ASN A 25 -1.18 14.14 10.24
CA ASN A 25 0.12 14.21 10.91
C ASN A 25 1.06 15.19 10.21
N GLN A 26 1.70 14.79 9.08
CA GLN A 26 2.60 15.66 8.30
C GLN A 26 1.83 16.69 7.47
N ASN A 27 0.61 16.35 7.05
CA ASN A 27 -0.26 17.22 6.27
C ASN A 27 -1.54 17.53 7.04
N THR A 28 -2.02 18.75 6.86
CA THR A 28 -3.30 19.22 7.39
C THR A 28 -4.48 18.64 6.59
N GLU A 29 -5.70 18.86 7.07
CA GLU A 29 -6.94 18.54 6.33
C GLU A 29 -6.98 19.33 5.00
N SER A 30 -6.63 20.61 5.02
CA SER A 30 -6.59 21.44 3.80
C SER A 30 -5.61 20.92 2.76
N ASP A 31 -4.42 20.45 3.20
CA ASP A 31 -3.44 19.82 2.30
C ASP A 31 -4.01 18.54 1.68
N GLY A 32 -4.67 17.70 2.49
CA GLY A 32 -5.31 16.46 2.03
C GLY A 32 -6.38 16.75 0.98
N HIS A 33 -7.25 17.73 1.22
CA HIS A 33 -8.28 18.16 0.29
C HIS A 33 -7.67 18.66 -1.03
N ALA A 34 -6.66 19.53 -0.97
CA ALA A 34 -5.98 20.03 -2.17
C ALA A 34 -5.30 18.89 -2.98
N GLN A 35 -4.72 17.89 -2.30
CA GLN A 35 -4.15 16.73 -2.97
C GLN A 35 -5.22 15.86 -3.65
N MET A 36 -6.37 15.63 -3.01
CA MET A 36 -7.50 14.89 -3.61
C MET A 36 -8.07 15.61 -4.82
N ASP A 37 -8.31 16.93 -4.71
CA ASP A 37 -8.82 17.74 -5.82
C ASP A 37 -7.87 17.69 -7.02
N TYR A 38 -6.58 17.86 -6.78
CA TYR A 38 -5.58 17.77 -7.85
C TYR A 38 -5.51 16.38 -8.45
N ALA A 39 -5.51 15.33 -7.64
CA ALA A 39 -5.44 13.93 -8.10
C ALA A 39 -6.58 13.58 -9.08
N ILE A 40 -7.81 14.00 -8.77
CA ILE A 40 -8.97 13.81 -9.67
C ILE A 40 -8.74 14.52 -11.00
N THR A 41 -8.23 15.76 -11.01
CA THR A 41 -7.98 16.49 -12.27
C THR A 41 -6.95 15.79 -13.14
N GLN A 42 -6.08 14.96 -12.55
CA GLN A 42 -5.08 14.13 -13.26
C GLN A 42 -5.60 12.74 -13.64
N GLY A 43 -6.88 12.44 -13.37
CA GLY A 43 -7.53 11.17 -13.69
C GLY A 43 -7.23 10.05 -12.69
N ILE A 44 -6.76 10.36 -11.48
CA ILE A 44 -6.66 9.38 -10.39
C ILE A 44 -8.05 9.15 -9.83
N ASN A 45 -8.49 7.89 -9.83
CA ASN A 45 -9.77 7.46 -9.27
C ASN A 45 -9.63 6.45 -8.12
N PHE A 46 -8.41 6.07 -7.74
CA PHE A 46 -8.14 5.09 -6.70
C PHE A 46 -7.46 5.76 -5.50
N PHE A 47 -8.15 5.78 -4.36
CA PHE A 47 -7.67 6.35 -3.10
C PHE A 47 -7.52 5.25 -2.06
N ASP A 48 -6.35 5.21 -1.41
CA ASP A 48 -6.00 4.19 -0.41
C ASP A 48 -5.78 4.82 0.98
N THR A 49 -6.57 4.36 1.94
CA THR A 49 -6.47 4.75 3.35
C THR A 49 -6.46 3.52 4.27
N ALA A 50 -6.53 3.71 5.57
CA ALA A 50 -6.69 2.66 6.59
C ALA A 50 -7.21 3.24 7.91
N GLU A 51 -7.91 2.42 8.71
CA GLU A 51 -8.38 2.84 10.03
C GLU A 51 -7.27 3.35 10.96
N MET A 52 -6.06 2.76 10.85
CA MET A 52 -4.94 3.14 11.71
C MET A 52 -4.22 4.44 11.31
N TYR A 53 -4.53 5.02 10.15
CA TYR A 53 -3.85 6.23 9.68
C TYR A 53 -4.31 7.47 10.46
N ALA A 54 -3.43 8.45 10.71
CA ALA A 54 -2.18 8.77 10.00
C ALA A 54 -0.97 7.99 10.50
N VAL A 55 0.14 8.09 9.73
CA VAL A 55 1.45 7.50 10.05
C VAL A 55 2.48 8.62 10.28
N PRO A 56 3.32 8.56 11.35
CA PRO A 56 3.45 7.52 12.38
C PRO A 56 2.15 7.30 13.18
N PRO A 57 1.75 6.01 13.37
CA PRO A 57 0.48 5.71 14.02
C PRO A 57 0.55 5.95 15.53
N SER A 58 -0.52 6.50 16.08
CA SER A 58 -0.69 6.73 17.51
C SER A 58 -2.17 6.74 17.89
N ALA A 59 -2.48 6.61 19.18
CA ALA A 59 -3.86 6.76 19.67
C ALA A 59 -4.46 8.14 19.31
N LYS A 60 -3.63 9.19 19.22
CA LYS A 60 -4.07 10.56 18.92
C LYS A 60 -4.45 10.74 17.45
N THR A 61 -3.78 10.05 16.54
CA THR A 61 -3.95 10.20 15.08
C THR A 61 -4.76 9.08 14.44
N TYR A 62 -5.18 8.08 15.23
CA TYR A 62 -6.00 6.97 14.77
C TYR A 62 -7.30 7.43 14.11
N GLY A 63 -7.53 7.02 12.88
CA GLY A 63 -8.72 7.34 12.10
C GLY A 63 -8.78 8.76 11.53
N THR A 64 -7.79 9.62 11.81
CA THR A 64 -7.78 11.02 11.35
C THR A 64 -7.81 11.11 9.83
N THR A 65 -7.04 10.26 9.14
CA THR A 65 -6.99 10.28 7.66
C THR A 65 -8.34 9.93 7.04
N GLU A 66 -9.05 8.91 7.56
CA GLU A 66 -10.40 8.60 7.11
C GLU A 66 -11.39 9.74 7.37
N THR A 67 -11.25 10.44 8.50
CA THR A 67 -12.06 11.63 8.81
C THR A 67 -11.83 12.75 7.79
N ILE A 68 -10.59 13.03 7.41
CA ILE A 68 -10.23 14.02 6.39
C ILE A 68 -10.83 13.66 5.01
N ILE A 69 -10.79 12.39 4.64
CA ILE A 69 -11.43 11.91 3.40
C ILE A 69 -12.96 12.09 3.49
N GLY A 70 -13.56 11.78 4.64
CA GLY A 70 -15.00 11.91 4.86
C GLY A 70 -15.48 13.36 4.75
N THR A 71 -14.76 14.32 5.34
CA THR A 71 -15.10 15.75 5.20
C THR A 71 -14.96 16.21 3.75
N TRP A 72 -13.97 15.72 3.02
CA TRP A 72 -13.82 16.00 1.59
C TRP A 72 -14.97 15.40 0.76
N PHE A 73 -15.39 14.15 0.98
CA PHE A 73 -16.55 13.57 0.30
C PHE A 73 -17.82 14.39 0.52
N LYS A 74 -18.05 14.83 1.76
CA LYS A 74 -19.19 15.67 2.09
C LYS A 74 -19.18 17.00 1.34
N ALA A 75 -18.00 17.65 1.26
CA ALA A 75 -17.85 18.94 0.60
C ALA A 75 -17.88 18.84 -0.92
N SER A 76 -17.12 17.91 -1.51
CA SER A 76 -16.90 17.82 -2.96
C SER A 76 -18.00 17.09 -3.71
N LYS A 77 -18.77 16.22 -3.02
CA LYS A 77 -19.77 15.32 -3.63
C LYS A 77 -19.19 14.35 -4.68
N ASN A 78 -17.91 14.00 -4.57
CA ASN A 78 -17.20 13.17 -5.54
C ASN A 78 -17.08 11.69 -5.11
N ARG A 79 -17.87 11.22 -4.13
CA ARG A 79 -17.75 9.83 -3.63
C ARG A 79 -17.91 8.77 -4.72
N ASP A 80 -18.83 8.99 -5.64
CA ASP A 80 -19.14 8.10 -6.76
C ASP A 80 -18.04 8.03 -7.84
N LYS A 81 -17.15 9.01 -7.87
CA LYS A 81 -16.03 9.07 -8.82
C LYS A 81 -14.79 8.34 -8.32
N ILE A 82 -14.79 7.93 -7.04
CA ILE A 82 -13.63 7.36 -6.37
C ILE A 82 -13.86 5.89 -6.03
N ILE A 83 -12.90 5.05 -6.40
CA ILE A 83 -12.76 3.69 -5.88
C ILE A 83 -11.93 3.82 -4.59
N LEU A 84 -12.62 3.70 -3.46
CA LEU A 84 -12.03 3.89 -2.14
C LEU A 84 -11.59 2.55 -1.55
N ALA A 85 -10.32 2.46 -1.18
CA ALA A 85 -9.78 1.35 -0.40
C ALA A 85 -9.53 1.78 1.06
N SER A 86 -9.98 0.98 2.02
CA SER A 86 -9.58 1.10 3.43
C SER A 86 -9.19 -0.27 4.00
N LYS A 87 -8.69 -0.31 5.25
CA LYS A 87 -8.09 -1.51 5.83
C LYS A 87 -8.39 -1.64 7.32
N ILE A 88 -8.68 -2.87 7.76
CA ILE A 88 -8.66 -3.23 9.18
C ILE A 88 -7.22 -3.50 9.65
N ALA A 89 -6.84 -2.94 10.79
CA ALA A 89 -5.55 -3.21 11.43
C ALA A 89 -5.45 -4.65 11.97
N GLY A 90 -4.31 -5.29 11.75
CA GLY A 90 -3.94 -6.53 12.41
C GLY A 90 -3.46 -6.32 13.86
N PRO A 91 -2.89 -7.35 14.51
CA PRO A 91 -2.45 -7.29 15.90
C PRO A 91 -1.26 -6.34 16.13
N GLY A 92 -0.97 -6.02 17.41
CA GLY A 92 0.24 -5.30 17.83
C GLY A 92 0.05 -3.81 18.13
N LEU A 93 -1.14 -3.23 17.92
CA LEU A 93 -1.42 -1.83 18.25
C LEU A 93 -2.18 -1.73 19.57
N SER A 94 -1.50 -1.32 20.65
CA SER A 94 -2.05 -1.29 22.01
C SER A 94 -3.24 -0.33 22.22
N TRP A 95 -3.37 0.66 21.34
CA TRP A 95 -4.47 1.66 21.40
C TRP A 95 -5.65 1.33 20.48
N VAL A 96 -5.52 0.36 19.60
CA VAL A 96 -6.65 -0.05 18.75
C VAL A 96 -7.49 -1.07 19.50
N ARG A 97 -8.76 -0.76 19.68
CA ARG A 97 -9.73 -1.64 20.38
C ARG A 97 -9.23 -2.16 21.75
N GLY A 98 -8.57 -1.26 22.52
CA GLY A 98 -8.02 -1.60 23.85
C GLY A 98 -6.86 -2.59 23.82
N GLY A 99 -6.07 -2.61 22.74
CA GLY A 99 -4.94 -3.52 22.54
C GLY A 99 -5.32 -4.92 22.05
N LYS A 100 -6.60 -5.15 21.77
CA LYS A 100 -7.14 -6.42 21.27
C LYS A 100 -7.30 -6.44 19.74
N ALA A 101 -6.57 -5.58 19.03
CA ALA A 101 -6.60 -5.56 17.58
C ALA A 101 -6.18 -6.93 17.03
N ARG A 102 -7.08 -7.55 16.30
CA ARG A 102 -6.92 -8.82 15.61
C ARG A 102 -7.89 -8.85 14.43
N ILE A 103 -7.59 -9.58 13.39
CA ILE A 103 -8.50 -9.78 12.27
C ILE A 103 -9.36 -11.01 12.57
N ASP A 104 -10.52 -10.77 13.15
CA ASP A 104 -11.57 -11.74 13.49
C ASP A 104 -12.94 -11.07 13.31
N ARG A 105 -14.02 -11.84 13.51
CA ARG A 105 -15.39 -11.36 13.30
C ARG A 105 -15.72 -10.11 14.11
N GLU A 106 -15.43 -10.11 15.40
CA GLU A 106 -15.78 -8.99 16.29
C GLU A 106 -15.09 -7.71 15.87
N ASN A 107 -13.76 -7.80 15.63
CA ASN A 107 -12.96 -6.65 15.26
C ASN A 107 -13.29 -6.12 13.84
N ILE A 108 -13.58 -7.00 12.88
CA ILE A 108 -13.97 -6.60 11.52
C ILE A 108 -15.27 -5.81 11.55
N LEU A 109 -16.30 -6.31 12.24
CA LEU A 109 -17.60 -5.64 12.32
C LEU A 109 -17.49 -4.27 12.99
N LYS A 110 -16.70 -4.15 14.06
CA LYS A 110 -16.46 -2.85 14.69
C LYS A 110 -15.65 -1.91 13.83
N ALA A 111 -14.57 -2.39 13.21
CA ALA A 111 -13.69 -1.57 12.37
C ALA A 111 -14.43 -0.97 11.17
N ILE A 112 -15.27 -1.74 10.48
CA ILE A 112 -16.01 -1.26 9.32
C ILE A 112 -17.03 -0.17 9.69
N GLU A 113 -17.77 -0.33 10.80
CA GLU A 113 -18.73 0.68 11.26
C GLU A 113 -18.02 2.00 11.60
N ASP A 114 -16.91 1.91 12.33
CA ASP A 114 -16.12 3.07 12.71
C ASP A 114 -15.50 3.75 11.47
N SER A 115 -15.03 2.98 10.46
CA SER A 115 -14.48 3.50 9.20
C SER A 115 -15.55 4.19 8.35
N LEU A 116 -16.71 3.57 8.16
CA LEU A 116 -17.83 4.17 7.40
C LEU A 116 -18.29 5.49 8.02
N LYS A 117 -18.35 5.56 9.35
CA LYS A 117 -18.69 6.79 10.08
C LYS A 117 -17.66 7.89 9.84
N ARG A 118 -16.35 7.58 9.94
CA ARG A 118 -15.28 8.56 9.68
C ARG A 118 -15.27 9.02 8.23
N LEU A 119 -15.41 8.09 7.29
CA LEU A 119 -15.44 8.34 5.85
C LEU A 119 -16.72 9.02 5.36
N GLN A 120 -17.76 9.10 6.19
CA GLN A 120 -19.06 9.69 5.86
C GLN A 120 -19.65 9.11 4.56
N THR A 121 -19.59 7.80 4.43
CA THR A 121 -20.10 7.04 3.28
C THR A 121 -20.72 5.73 3.73
N ASP A 122 -21.65 5.19 2.97
CA ASP A 122 -22.35 3.94 3.28
C ASP A 122 -21.60 2.70 2.83
N TYR A 123 -20.55 2.85 2.03
CA TYR A 123 -19.79 1.72 1.48
C TYR A 123 -18.31 2.03 1.24
N ILE A 124 -17.50 0.98 1.25
CA ILE A 124 -16.09 0.97 0.82
C ILE A 124 -15.97 0.05 -0.40
N ASP A 125 -15.25 0.48 -1.44
CA ASP A 125 -15.12 -0.30 -2.67
C ASP A 125 -14.17 -1.50 -2.51
N LEU A 126 -13.04 -1.31 -1.81
CA LEU A 126 -12.08 -2.37 -1.50
C LEU A 126 -11.72 -2.36 -0.02
N TYR A 127 -12.13 -3.39 0.72
CA TYR A 127 -11.76 -3.52 2.14
C TYR A 127 -10.65 -4.54 2.31
N GLN A 128 -9.55 -4.13 2.94
CA GLN A 128 -8.32 -4.91 2.99
C GLN A 128 -7.98 -5.36 4.40
N LEU A 129 -7.37 -6.54 4.51
CA LEU A 129 -6.74 -7.03 5.73
C LEU A 129 -5.32 -6.45 5.77
N HIS A 130 -5.01 -5.54 6.74
CA HIS A 130 -3.82 -4.68 6.67
C HIS A 130 -2.51 -5.44 6.87
N TRP A 131 -2.49 -6.44 7.76
CA TRP A 131 -1.42 -7.42 7.92
C TRP A 131 -1.94 -8.67 8.64
N PRO A 132 -1.28 -9.82 8.47
CA PRO A 132 -1.74 -11.09 9.05
C PRO A 132 -1.82 -11.11 10.57
N ASN A 133 -2.66 -11.99 11.11
CA ASN A 133 -2.68 -12.30 12.56
C ASN A 133 -1.46 -13.12 13.00
N ARG A 134 -0.77 -13.78 12.08
CA ARG A 134 0.42 -14.58 12.31
C ARG A 134 1.69 -13.80 11.98
N GLU A 135 2.81 -14.27 12.44
CA GLU A 135 4.11 -13.72 12.06
C GLU A 135 4.35 -13.86 10.54
N ASP A 136 5.01 -12.87 9.97
CA ASP A 136 5.41 -12.82 8.57
C ASP A 136 6.75 -12.09 8.43
N TYR A 137 7.31 -12.06 7.21
CA TYR A 137 8.59 -11.43 6.92
C TYR A 137 8.52 -9.93 6.64
N HIS A 138 7.35 -9.31 6.72
CA HIS A 138 7.20 -7.87 6.48
C HIS A 138 7.71 -7.01 7.67
N PHE A 139 7.73 -5.71 7.48
CA PHE A 139 8.06 -4.71 8.51
C PHE A 139 9.41 -4.87 9.21
N GLY A 140 10.40 -5.47 8.55
CA GLY A 140 11.75 -5.66 9.10
C GLY A 140 12.00 -7.03 9.72
N ASN A 141 11.02 -7.93 9.73
CA ASN A 141 11.18 -9.29 10.21
C ASN A 141 11.93 -10.22 9.24
N TYR A 142 12.29 -9.73 8.07
CA TYR A 142 12.88 -10.52 6.99
C TYR A 142 14.05 -11.42 7.43
N TRP A 143 14.95 -10.89 8.26
CA TRP A 143 16.12 -11.63 8.74
C TRP A 143 15.86 -12.57 9.92
N LYS A 144 14.70 -12.43 10.57
CA LYS A 144 14.34 -13.19 11.78
C LYS A 144 13.16 -14.11 11.56
N TYR A 145 12.53 -14.06 10.37
CA TYR A 145 11.34 -14.81 10.08
C TYR A 145 11.61 -16.32 10.10
N SER A 146 10.94 -17.00 11.00
CA SER A 146 10.94 -18.46 11.11
C SER A 146 9.49 -18.91 11.30
N PRO A 147 8.83 -19.42 10.26
CA PRO A 147 7.42 -19.79 10.35
C PRO A 147 7.23 -20.96 11.33
N ASP A 148 6.49 -20.70 12.40
CA ASP A 148 6.07 -21.71 13.38
C ASP A 148 4.64 -21.38 13.83
N PHE A 149 3.66 -22.02 13.21
CA PHE A 149 2.25 -21.81 13.52
C PHE A 149 1.39 -23.03 13.21
N ASP A 150 0.30 -23.19 13.96
CA ASP A 150 -0.73 -24.19 13.73
C ASP A 150 -1.53 -23.88 12.45
N THR A 151 -1.31 -24.66 11.40
CA THR A 151 -1.99 -24.47 10.11
C THR A 151 -3.50 -24.58 10.25
N ALA A 152 -4.01 -25.50 11.07
CA ALA A 152 -5.45 -25.71 11.23
C ALA A 152 -6.11 -24.49 11.89
N ALA A 153 -5.49 -23.95 12.94
CA ALA A 153 -5.97 -22.72 13.61
C ALA A 153 -5.92 -21.50 12.69
N VAL A 154 -4.90 -21.40 11.81
CA VAL A 154 -4.81 -20.33 10.82
C VAL A 154 -5.91 -20.44 9.77
N GLU A 155 -6.18 -21.62 9.25
CA GLU A 155 -7.24 -21.87 8.26
C GLU A 155 -8.65 -21.63 8.86
N GLU A 156 -8.87 -22.01 10.11
CA GLU A 156 -10.12 -21.71 10.85
C GLU A 156 -10.35 -20.19 10.92
N ASN A 157 -9.33 -19.43 11.31
CA ASN A 157 -9.42 -17.96 11.33
C ASN A 157 -9.66 -17.38 9.94
N PHE A 158 -8.99 -17.87 8.90
CA PHE A 158 -9.22 -17.41 7.53
C PHE A 158 -10.66 -17.65 7.08
N LEU A 159 -11.24 -18.78 7.43
CA LEU A 159 -12.62 -19.09 7.11
C LEU A 159 -13.60 -18.16 7.85
N GLU A 160 -13.41 -17.94 9.15
CA GLU A 160 -14.20 -16.97 9.94
C GLU A 160 -14.14 -15.57 9.32
N VAL A 161 -12.94 -15.12 8.94
CA VAL A 161 -12.70 -13.82 8.28
C VAL A 161 -13.47 -13.74 6.96
N LEU A 162 -13.34 -14.74 6.08
CA LEU A 162 -14.03 -14.75 4.79
C LEU A 162 -15.55 -14.77 4.95
N GLN A 163 -16.09 -15.54 5.90
CA GLN A 163 -17.53 -15.55 6.23
C GLN A 163 -18.01 -14.17 6.69
N THR A 164 -17.24 -13.52 7.55
CA THR A 164 -17.55 -12.16 8.03
C THR A 164 -17.54 -11.13 6.89
N LEU A 165 -16.53 -11.19 6.04
CA LEU A 165 -16.44 -10.32 4.86
C LEU A 165 -17.60 -10.57 3.88
N ASN A 166 -18.05 -11.83 3.73
CA ASN A 166 -19.21 -12.16 2.93
C ASN A 166 -20.51 -11.51 3.46
N ASP A 167 -20.71 -11.50 4.77
CA ASP A 167 -21.85 -10.81 5.41
C ASP A 167 -21.83 -9.29 5.09
N LEU A 168 -20.61 -8.68 5.12
CA LEU A 168 -20.43 -7.26 4.79
C LEU A 168 -20.63 -6.97 3.29
N VAL A 169 -20.23 -7.87 2.40
CA VAL A 169 -20.51 -7.75 0.96
C VAL A 169 -22.01 -7.84 0.71
N LYS A 170 -22.69 -8.82 1.29
CA LYS A 170 -24.15 -9.00 1.16
C LYS A 170 -24.95 -7.82 1.71
N SER A 171 -24.47 -7.19 2.78
CA SER A 171 -25.09 -5.98 3.33
C SER A 171 -24.79 -4.70 2.55
N GLY A 172 -23.89 -4.76 1.54
CA GLY A 172 -23.49 -3.60 0.73
C GLY A 172 -22.51 -2.65 1.39
N LYS A 173 -22.04 -2.93 2.62
CA LYS A 173 -21.05 -2.09 3.33
C LYS A 173 -19.67 -2.11 2.71
N ILE A 174 -19.29 -3.23 2.10
CA ILE A 174 -18.08 -3.35 1.27
C ILE A 174 -18.44 -3.98 -0.07
N ARG A 175 -17.72 -3.64 -1.12
CA ARG A 175 -17.95 -4.24 -2.45
C ARG A 175 -17.02 -5.40 -2.74
N HIS A 176 -15.73 -5.21 -2.46
CA HIS A 176 -14.66 -6.18 -2.73
C HIS A 176 -13.71 -6.27 -1.55
N VAL A 177 -12.94 -7.35 -1.51
CA VAL A 177 -11.99 -7.66 -0.44
C VAL A 177 -10.58 -7.85 -1.00
N GLY A 178 -9.56 -7.52 -0.20
CA GLY A 178 -8.16 -7.64 -0.58
C GLY A 178 -7.25 -7.91 0.62
N LEU A 179 -6.01 -8.25 0.31
CA LEU A 179 -4.96 -8.54 1.28
C LEU A 179 -3.93 -7.40 1.31
N SER A 180 -3.23 -7.27 2.43
CA SER A 180 -2.05 -6.41 2.53
C SER A 180 -1.00 -7.08 3.41
N ASN A 181 0.27 -6.93 3.03
CA ASN A 181 1.40 -7.54 3.74
C ASN A 181 1.25 -9.05 3.93
N GLU A 182 0.67 -9.71 2.92
CA GLU A 182 0.42 -11.14 2.95
C GLU A 182 1.51 -11.90 2.18
N THR A 183 1.75 -13.14 2.57
CA THR A 183 2.68 -14.06 1.92
C THR A 183 2.03 -14.80 0.77
N ALA A 184 2.81 -15.46 -0.09
CA ALA A 184 2.29 -16.29 -1.17
C ALA A 184 1.41 -17.45 -0.62
N TRP A 185 1.86 -18.12 0.47
CA TRP A 185 1.08 -19.17 1.11
C TRP A 185 -0.28 -18.66 1.61
N GLY A 186 -0.29 -17.58 2.40
CA GLY A 186 -1.54 -17.04 2.94
C GLY A 186 -2.48 -16.54 1.85
N THR A 187 -1.95 -15.92 0.80
CA THR A 187 -2.75 -15.51 -0.37
C THR A 187 -3.45 -16.69 -1.01
N LEU A 188 -2.71 -17.77 -1.32
CA LEU A 188 -3.29 -18.97 -1.93
C LEU A 188 -4.30 -19.66 -1.00
N GLN A 189 -4.07 -19.69 0.31
CA GLN A 189 -5.04 -20.25 1.26
C GLN A 189 -6.34 -19.46 1.28
N TYR A 190 -6.29 -18.13 1.33
CA TYR A 190 -7.50 -17.28 1.21
C TYR A 190 -8.27 -17.56 -0.09
N LEU A 191 -7.56 -17.66 -1.23
CA LEU A 191 -8.18 -17.91 -2.53
C LEU A 191 -8.84 -19.30 -2.58
N ARG A 192 -8.17 -20.35 -2.10
CA ARG A 192 -8.68 -21.71 -2.04
C ARG A 192 -9.89 -21.85 -1.12
N LEU A 193 -9.83 -21.25 0.07
CA LEU A 193 -10.96 -21.28 1.01
C LEU A 193 -12.16 -20.52 0.46
N ALA A 194 -11.92 -19.36 -0.18
CA ALA A 194 -12.98 -18.60 -0.83
C ALA A 194 -13.68 -19.40 -1.92
N GLU A 195 -12.94 -20.10 -2.79
CA GLU A 195 -13.48 -20.95 -3.84
C GLU A 195 -14.23 -22.17 -3.25
N LYS A 196 -13.59 -22.89 -2.32
CA LYS A 196 -14.16 -24.08 -1.69
C LYS A 196 -15.50 -23.81 -0.99
N HIS A 197 -15.65 -22.63 -0.38
CA HIS A 197 -16.82 -22.28 0.42
C HIS A 197 -17.74 -21.24 -0.25
N ASN A 198 -17.51 -20.92 -1.53
CA ASN A 198 -18.26 -19.90 -2.28
C ASN A 198 -18.35 -18.57 -1.54
N LEU A 199 -17.21 -18.09 -1.06
CA LEU A 199 -17.04 -16.84 -0.33
C LEU A 199 -16.33 -15.78 -1.19
N PRO A 200 -16.35 -14.50 -0.78
CA PRO A 200 -15.69 -13.43 -1.54
C PRO A 200 -14.21 -13.70 -1.77
N ARG A 201 -13.78 -13.63 -3.04
CA ARG A 201 -12.42 -13.80 -3.47
C ARG A 201 -11.59 -12.56 -3.18
N MET A 202 -10.37 -12.72 -2.68
CA MET A 202 -9.40 -11.64 -2.58
C MET A 202 -9.03 -11.12 -3.97
N GLN A 203 -9.14 -9.79 -4.18
CA GLN A 203 -8.99 -9.16 -5.49
C GLN A 203 -7.62 -8.51 -5.71
N SER A 204 -6.86 -8.30 -4.64
CA SER A 204 -5.56 -7.64 -4.67
C SER A 204 -4.69 -8.03 -3.50
N ILE A 205 -3.38 -7.85 -3.67
CA ILE A 205 -2.38 -7.94 -2.61
C ILE A 205 -1.69 -6.58 -2.51
N GLN A 206 -1.76 -5.90 -1.36
CA GLN A 206 -1.07 -4.63 -1.17
C GLN A 206 0.23 -4.85 -0.39
N ASN A 207 1.35 -4.98 -1.08
CA ASN A 207 2.67 -5.24 -0.50
C ASN A 207 3.70 -4.17 -0.90
N GLU A 208 4.80 -4.09 -0.13
CA GLU A 208 5.92 -3.21 -0.45
C GLU A 208 6.60 -3.64 -1.74
N TYR A 209 6.77 -2.66 -2.66
CA TYR A 209 7.52 -2.90 -3.88
C TYR A 209 8.21 -1.62 -4.37
N SER A 210 9.52 -1.71 -4.63
CA SER A 210 10.35 -0.60 -5.11
C SER A 210 11.65 -1.13 -5.72
N LEU A 211 12.50 -0.26 -6.25
CA LEU A 211 13.83 -0.63 -6.76
C LEU A 211 14.69 -1.37 -5.73
N ILE A 212 14.55 -1.05 -4.45
CA ILE A 212 15.32 -1.66 -3.35
C ILE A 212 14.54 -2.68 -2.52
N CYS A 213 13.26 -2.92 -2.84
CA CYS A 213 12.43 -3.97 -2.24
C CYS A 213 11.74 -4.78 -3.34
N ARG A 214 12.38 -5.86 -3.75
CA ARG A 214 12.00 -6.65 -4.92
C ARG A 214 11.46 -8.06 -4.56
N ARG A 215 11.06 -8.27 -3.29
CA ARG A 215 10.58 -9.59 -2.82
C ARG A 215 9.34 -10.10 -3.55
N PHE A 216 8.52 -9.21 -4.06
CA PHE A 216 7.32 -9.57 -4.84
C PHE A 216 7.64 -10.17 -6.22
N ASP A 217 8.83 -9.95 -6.78
CA ASP A 217 9.22 -10.41 -8.13
C ASP A 217 9.23 -11.94 -8.30
N HIS A 218 9.23 -12.69 -7.21
CA HIS A 218 9.30 -14.15 -7.20
C HIS A 218 7.89 -14.75 -7.08
N ASP A 219 7.63 -15.50 -6.02
CA ASP A 219 6.41 -16.28 -5.82
C ASP A 219 5.11 -15.47 -5.93
N LEU A 220 5.09 -14.26 -5.31
CA LEU A 220 3.90 -13.41 -5.34
C LEU A 220 3.60 -12.81 -6.72
N ALA A 221 4.61 -12.57 -7.55
CA ALA A 221 4.39 -12.13 -8.93
C ALA A 221 3.70 -13.23 -9.74
N GLU A 222 4.13 -14.49 -9.58
CA GLU A 222 3.51 -15.63 -10.21
C GLU A 222 2.05 -15.80 -9.73
N VAL A 223 1.83 -15.78 -8.41
CA VAL A 223 0.47 -15.82 -7.83
C VAL A 223 -0.40 -14.69 -8.37
N ALA A 224 0.12 -13.45 -8.38
CA ALA A 224 -0.64 -12.29 -8.86
C ALA A 224 -1.09 -12.42 -10.31
N MET A 225 -0.22 -12.98 -11.17
CA MET A 225 -0.51 -13.13 -12.60
C MET A 225 -1.46 -14.29 -12.88
N HIS A 226 -1.27 -15.46 -12.27
CA HIS A 226 -2.11 -16.63 -12.50
C HIS A 226 -3.47 -16.50 -11.82
N GLU A 227 -3.49 -15.93 -10.63
CA GLU A 227 -4.72 -15.78 -9.85
C GLU A 227 -5.45 -14.47 -10.13
N GLU A 228 -4.95 -13.61 -11.00
CA GLU A 228 -5.53 -12.27 -11.25
C GLU A 228 -5.77 -11.48 -9.94
N CYS A 229 -4.83 -11.59 -9.00
CA CYS A 229 -4.84 -10.92 -7.71
C CYS A 229 -3.65 -9.96 -7.64
N GLY A 230 -3.74 -8.86 -8.41
CA GLY A 230 -2.62 -7.98 -8.72
C GLY A 230 -2.12 -7.16 -7.54
N LEU A 231 -0.89 -6.65 -7.68
CA LEU A 231 -0.21 -5.85 -6.66
C LEU A 231 -0.74 -4.41 -6.62
N LEU A 232 -1.10 -3.96 -5.44
CA LEU A 232 -1.16 -2.55 -5.06
C LEU A 232 0.18 -2.20 -4.39
N ALA A 233 1.09 -1.57 -5.14
CA ALA A 233 2.47 -1.36 -4.71
C ALA A 233 2.58 -0.18 -3.73
N TRP A 234 2.82 -0.44 -2.43
CA TRP A 234 3.07 0.63 -1.48
C TRP A 234 4.57 0.93 -1.31
N SER A 235 4.90 2.15 -0.91
CA SER A 235 6.27 2.69 -0.78
C SER A 235 7.15 2.52 -2.03
N PRO A 236 6.69 2.88 -3.22
CA PRO A 236 7.47 2.72 -4.46
C PRO A 236 8.75 3.56 -4.46
N LEU A 237 8.84 4.62 -3.65
CA LEU A 237 10.04 5.41 -3.37
C LEU A 237 10.73 5.02 -2.07
N SER A 238 10.38 3.86 -1.49
CA SER A 238 10.94 3.38 -0.21
C SER A 238 10.95 4.46 0.88
N ARG A 239 9.79 5.07 1.14
CA ARG A 239 9.62 6.17 2.12
C ARG A 239 10.46 7.42 1.82
N GLY A 240 10.79 7.64 0.57
CA GLY A 240 11.63 8.74 0.11
C GLY A 240 13.13 8.46 0.12
N ILE A 241 13.57 7.26 0.49
CA ILE A 241 14.99 6.86 0.45
C ILE A 241 15.53 6.93 -0.98
N LEU A 242 14.76 6.47 -1.96
CA LEU A 242 15.16 6.47 -3.37
C LEU A 242 15.31 7.86 -3.99
N SER A 243 14.84 8.93 -3.33
CA SER A 243 15.11 10.30 -3.77
C SER A 243 16.56 10.78 -3.48
N GLY A 244 17.32 10.02 -2.69
CA GLY A 244 18.67 10.41 -2.27
C GLY A 244 18.72 11.42 -1.10
N LYS A 245 17.58 11.94 -0.64
CA LYS A 245 17.55 13.01 0.39
C LYS A 245 18.06 12.61 1.78
N TYR A 246 18.27 11.31 2.01
CA TYR A 246 18.82 10.78 3.28
C TYR A 246 20.28 10.30 3.15
N LEU A 247 20.88 10.43 1.97
CA LEU A 247 22.25 10.01 1.75
C LEU A 247 23.21 10.62 2.77
N ASP A 248 24.19 9.83 3.14
CA ASP A 248 25.26 10.21 4.06
C ASP A 248 24.74 10.68 5.43
N GLY A 249 23.59 10.12 5.87
CA GLY A 249 22.97 10.41 7.17
C GLY A 249 22.15 11.68 7.23
N ALA A 250 21.87 12.34 6.10
CA ALA A 250 21.05 13.55 6.06
C ALA A 250 19.64 13.33 6.63
N ARG A 251 19.13 14.31 7.38
CA ARG A 251 17.80 14.28 7.99
C ARG A 251 17.08 15.62 7.72
N PRO A 252 16.55 15.82 6.49
CA PRO A 252 15.84 17.04 6.15
C PRO A 252 14.63 17.25 7.08
N PRO A 253 14.38 18.48 7.56
CA PRO A 253 13.22 18.79 8.40
C PRO A 253 11.91 18.35 7.75
N GLY A 254 11.02 17.76 8.56
CA GLY A 254 9.70 17.28 8.09
C GLY A 254 9.75 16.02 7.23
N ALA A 255 10.91 15.50 6.88
CA ALA A 255 11.03 14.25 6.14
C ALA A 255 10.77 13.04 7.05
N ARG A 256 10.28 11.94 6.48
CA ARG A 256 9.82 10.77 7.27
C ARG A 256 10.87 10.23 8.23
N LEU A 257 12.11 9.96 7.77
CA LEU A 257 13.16 9.42 8.64
C LEU A 257 13.70 10.46 9.65
N SER A 258 13.31 11.72 9.51
CA SER A 258 13.59 12.76 10.50
C SER A 258 12.53 12.82 11.61
N LEU A 259 11.36 12.23 11.38
CA LEU A 259 10.21 12.24 12.30
C LEU A 259 10.06 10.93 13.09
N GLU A 260 10.60 9.84 12.59
CA GLU A 260 10.46 8.52 13.21
C GLU A 260 11.68 7.62 13.01
N THR A 261 12.01 6.81 14.02
CA THR A 261 13.15 5.89 14.03
C THR A 261 12.82 4.47 13.55
N ARG A 262 11.53 4.11 13.42
CA ARG A 262 11.07 2.75 13.05
C ARG A 262 11.70 2.19 11.77
N HIS A 263 12.24 3.03 10.92
CA HIS A 263 12.79 2.65 9.63
C HIS A 263 14.29 2.92 9.48
N GLU A 264 14.97 3.24 10.58
CA GLU A 264 16.44 3.47 10.57
C GLU A 264 17.21 2.26 10.05
N HIS A 265 16.74 1.04 10.29
CA HIS A 265 17.34 -0.19 9.74
C HIS A 265 17.44 -0.20 8.22
N ARG A 266 16.70 0.69 7.52
CA ARG A 266 16.71 0.82 6.05
C ARG A 266 17.70 1.87 5.55
N ASP A 267 18.31 2.63 6.42
CA ASP A 267 19.25 3.71 6.09
C ASP A 267 20.66 3.32 6.52
N GLY A 268 21.16 2.26 5.89
CA GLY A 268 22.52 1.73 6.11
C GLY A 268 23.44 2.00 4.93
N VAL A 269 24.72 1.69 5.10
CA VAL A 269 25.75 1.87 4.04
C VAL A 269 25.35 1.20 2.74
N LYS A 270 24.90 -0.05 2.78
CA LYS A 270 24.47 -0.80 1.59
C LYS A 270 23.28 -0.17 0.88
N THR A 271 22.30 0.39 1.64
CA THR A 271 21.19 1.12 1.07
C THR A 271 21.66 2.39 0.38
N ASN A 272 22.54 3.15 1.02
CA ASN A 272 23.11 4.36 0.44
C ASN A 272 23.89 4.07 -0.86
N ASP A 273 24.66 3.00 -0.90
CA ASP A 273 25.39 2.57 -2.11
C ASP A 273 24.43 2.18 -3.24
N ALA A 274 23.35 1.45 -2.93
CA ALA A 274 22.31 1.11 -3.89
C ALA A 274 21.62 2.37 -4.43
N VAL A 275 21.25 3.32 -3.56
CA VAL A 275 20.60 4.58 -3.93
C VAL A 275 21.52 5.41 -4.82
N LYS A 276 22.81 5.58 -4.45
CA LYS A 276 23.80 6.28 -5.27
C LYS A 276 23.93 5.64 -6.66
N SER A 277 23.90 4.31 -6.72
CA SER A 277 23.96 3.56 -7.99
C SER A 277 22.72 3.82 -8.86
N TYR A 278 21.50 3.79 -8.29
CA TYR A 278 20.27 4.14 -9.03
C TYR A 278 20.23 5.60 -9.46
N MET A 279 20.73 6.54 -8.66
CA MET A 279 20.91 7.93 -9.07
C MET A 279 21.91 8.05 -10.24
N GLY A 280 22.97 7.24 -10.24
CA GLY A 280 23.90 7.14 -11.36
C GLY A 280 23.22 6.68 -12.65
N VAL A 281 22.35 5.66 -12.57
CA VAL A 281 21.54 5.22 -13.73
C VAL A 281 20.62 6.35 -14.21
N ALA A 282 19.87 6.99 -13.32
CA ALA A 282 19.00 8.10 -13.68
C ALA A 282 19.78 9.22 -14.38
N LYS A 283 20.93 9.62 -13.82
CA LYS A 283 21.81 10.65 -14.42
C LYS A 283 22.33 10.24 -15.80
N LYS A 284 22.78 8.99 -15.97
CA LYS A 284 23.27 8.45 -17.26
C LYS A 284 22.22 8.59 -18.36
N HIS A 285 20.95 8.40 -18.03
CA HIS A 285 19.84 8.44 -18.98
C HIS A 285 19.06 9.76 -18.99
N GLY A 286 19.51 10.79 -18.27
CA GLY A 286 18.85 12.11 -18.22
C GLY A 286 17.47 12.08 -17.56
N LEU A 287 17.25 11.18 -16.57
CA LEU A 287 15.99 10.98 -15.89
C LEU A 287 16.00 11.55 -14.45
N ASP A 288 14.83 11.95 -13.95
CA ASP A 288 14.63 12.12 -12.51
C ASP A 288 14.58 10.76 -11.82
N VAL A 289 15.31 10.59 -10.71
CA VAL A 289 15.43 9.29 -10.04
C VAL A 289 14.10 8.82 -9.43
N CYS A 290 13.26 9.74 -8.93
CA CYS A 290 11.96 9.38 -8.37
C CYS A 290 11.00 8.95 -9.50
N GLN A 291 10.98 9.67 -10.61
CA GLN A 291 10.16 9.30 -11.76
C GLN A 291 10.62 7.97 -12.37
N MET A 292 11.94 7.73 -12.47
CA MET A 292 12.49 6.44 -12.91
C MET A 292 12.05 5.30 -12.00
N ALA A 293 12.13 5.49 -10.68
CA ALA A 293 11.73 4.47 -9.71
C ALA A 293 10.22 4.17 -9.78
N LEU A 294 9.38 5.18 -9.93
CA LEU A 294 7.93 5.01 -10.10
C LEU A 294 7.58 4.35 -11.44
N ALA A 295 8.18 4.80 -12.54
CA ALA A 295 7.99 4.22 -13.87
C ALA A 295 8.40 2.75 -13.92
N PHE A 296 9.47 2.38 -13.21
CA PHE A 296 9.86 0.98 -13.06
C PHE A 296 8.76 0.13 -12.41
N VAL A 297 8.11 0.62 -11.35
CA VAL A 297 7.00 -0.08 -10.70
C VAL A 297 5.79 -0.15 -11.64
N ASN A 298 5.43 0.97 -12.27
CA ASN A 298 4.29 1.08 -13.18
C ASN A 298 4.37 0.10 -14.37
N GLN A 299 5.58 -0.19 -14.86
CA GLN A 299 5.77 -1.10 -16.01
C GLN A 299 5.68 -2.59 -15.66
N LYS A 300 5.56 -2.96 -14.38
CA LYS A 300 5.41 -4.37 -14.00
C LYS A 300 4.02 -4.88 -14.35
N PRO A 301 3.90 -6.05 -15.02
CA PRO A 301 2.61 -6.58 -15.45
C PRO A 301 1.71 -7.01 -14.27
N PHE A 302 2.31 -7.41 -13.15
CA PHE A 302 1.58 -7.79 -11.94
C PHE A 302 1.13 -6.60 -11.07
N VAL A 303 1.54 -5.37 -11.39
CA VAL A 303 1.12 -4.16 -10.66
C VAL A 303 -0.23 -3.68 -11.17
N THR A 304 -1.22 -3.64 -10.30
CA THR A 304 -2.54 -3.06 -10.59
C THR A 304 -2.53 -1.55 -10.38
N SER A 305 -1.95 -1.09 -9.27
CA SER A 305 -1.80 0.34 -8.98
C SER A 305 -0.58 0.61 -8.12
N THR A 306 0.13 1.70 -8.40
CA THR A 306 1.27 2.20 -7.64
C THR A 306 0.78 3.28 -6.68
N LEU A 307 0.82 3.00 -5.38
CA LEU A 307 0.33 3.91 -4.34
C LEU A 307 1.41 4.96 -4.02
N ILE A 308 1.19 6.17 -4.52
CA ILE A 308 2.07 7.29 -4.22
C ILE A 308 1.61 8.04 -2.97
N GLY A 309 2.56 8.60 -2.22
CA GLY A 309 2.32 9.56 -1.13
C GLY A 309 3.17 10.80 -1.36
N ALA A 310 2.66 11.95 -0.90
CA ALA A 310 3.37 13.21 -0.99
C ALA A 310 3.09 14.07 0.24
N THR A 311 4.09 14.83 0.69
CA THR A 311 3.92 15.84 1.74
C THR A 311 3.82 17.25 1.18
N THR A 312 4.13 17.44 -0.11
CA THR A 312 3.98 18.72 -0.83
C THR A 312 3.30 18.50 -2.17
N MET A 313 2.66 19.56 -2.70
CA MET A 313 2.05 19.51 -4.03
C MET A 313 3.07 19.32 -5.15
N GLU A 314 4.30 19.79 -4.98
CA GLU A 314 5.39 19.58 -5.93
C GLU A 314 5.73 18.08 -6.03
N GLN A 315 5.92 17.40 -4.88
CA GLN A 315 6.13 15.94 -4.85
C GLN A 315 4.97 15.18 -5.50
N LEU A 316 3.73 15.59 -5.22
CA LEU A 316 2.55 14.95 -5.81
C LEU A 316 2.56 15.06 -7.34
N LYS A 317 2.83 16.25 -7.87
CA LYS A 317 2.93 16.50 -9.31
C LYS A 317 4.02 15.66 -9.95
N THR A 318 5.23 15.69 -9.39
CA THR A 318 6.38 14.89 -9.88
C THR A 318 6.06 13.41 -9.89
N ASN A 319 5.44 12.89 -8.82
CA ASN A 319 5.08 11.49 -8.72
C ASN A 319 4.02 11.10 -9.76
N ILE A 320 2.99 11.92 -9.97
CA ILE A 320 1.95 11.67 -10.99
C ILE A 320 2.54 11.72 -12.40
N ASP A 321 3.44 12.64 -12.67
CA ASP A 321 4.08 12.79 -13.98
C ASP A 321 4.93 11.58 -14.39
N SER A 322 5.32 10.72 -13.44
CA SER A 322 5.99 9.45 -13.73
C SER A 322 5.19 8.53 -14.68
N ILE A 323 3.87 8.72 -14.77
CA ILE A 323 2.99 7.96 -15.69
C ILE A 323 3.34 8.22 -17.17
N LYS A 324 3.96 9.34 -17.47
CA LYS A 324 4.38 9.74 -18.83
C LYS A 324 5.70 9.09 -19.25
N LEU A 325 6.46 8.56 -18.27
CA LEU A 325 7.77 7.99 -18.48
C LEU A 325 7.69 6.50 -18.79
N LYS A 326 8.19 6.11 -19.97
CA LYS A 326 8.39 4.72 -20.34
C LYS A 326 9.90 4.43 -20.39
N LEU A 327 10.36 3.53 -19.53
CA LEU A 327 11.77 3.14 -19.47
C LEU A 327 12.14 2.27 -20.67
N SER A 328 13.26 2.59 -21.31
CA SER A 328 13.83 1.77 -22.39
C SER A 328 14.47 0.49 -21.83
N ASN A 329 14.75 -0.47 -22.72
CA ASN A 329 15.44 -1.71 -22.35
C ASN A 329 16.82 -1.44 -21.76
N ASP A 330 17.53 -0.41 -22.21
CA ASP A 330 18.85 -0.04 -21.69
C ASP A 330 18.76 0.46 -20.24
N VAL A 331 17.76 1.30 -19.93
CA VAL A 331 17.49 1.75 -18.56
C VAL A 331 17.15 0.56 -17.67
N LEU A 332 16.29 -0.36 -18.13
CA LEU A 332 15.91 -1.56 -17.39
C LEU A 332 17.11 -2.49 -17.16
N ALA A 333 18.00 -2.64 -18.13
CA ALA A 333 19.22 -3.44 -18.00
C ALA A 333 20.19 -2.83 -16.96
N ASP A 334 20.36 -1.50 -16.97
CA ASP A 334 21.19 -0.81 -15.98
C ASP A 334 20.58 -0.93 -14.56
N ILE A 335 19.26 -0.79 -14.42
CA ILE A 335 18.54 -1.02 -13.15
C ILE A 335 18.78 -2.44 -12.63
N GLU A 336 18.68 -3.44 -13.52
CA GLU A 336 18.89 -4.84 -13.12
C GLU A 336 20.36 -5.11 -12.74
N SER A 337 21.32 -4.44 -13.37
CA SER A 337 22.73 -4.52 -13.01
C SER A 337 22.98 -4.00 -11.59
N VAL A 338 22.36 -2.87 -11.22
CA VAL A 338 22.41 -2.36 -9.83
C VAL A 338 21.79 -3.34 -8.85
N ARG A 339 20.65 -3.95 -9.19
CA ARG A 339 19.98 -4.95 -8.33
C ARG A 339 20.87 -6.15 -8.05
N ARG A 340 21.54 -6.69 -9.07
CA ARG A 340 22.43 -7.87 -8.92
C ARG A 340 23.56 -7.64 -7.92
N LEU A 341 24.06 -6.41 -7.84
CA LEU A 341 25.07 -6.01 -6.87
C LEU A 341 24.49 -5.71 -5.49
N ASN A 342 23.20 -5.37 -5.41
CA ASN A 342 22.49 -4.97 -4.19
C ASN A 342 21.13 -5.68 -4.08
N PRO A 343 21.08 -7.01 -3.97
CA PRO A 343 19.82 -7.77 -4.07
C PRO A 343 18.86 -7.47 -2.91
N VAL A 344 19.38 -7.25 -1.70
CA VAL A 344 18.63 -6.88 -0.47
C VAL A 344 19.49 -5.89 0.31
N PRO A 345 19.42 -4.57 0.03
CA PRO A 345 20.34 -3.59 0.60
C PRO A 345 20.05 -3.21 2.07
N TYR A 346 18.97 -3.72 2.69
CA TYR A 346 18.61 -3.48 4.12
C TYR A 346 18.04 -4.71 4.80
#